data_b330ebaa1e8c600cd56d1f20774c7ecc
#
_entry.id   b330ebaa1e8c600cd56d1f20774c7ecc
#
_cell.length_a   1.000
_cell.length_b   1.000
_cell.length_c   1.000
_cell.angle_alpha   90.00
_cell.angle_beta   90.00
_cell.angle_gamma   90.00
#
_symmetry.space_group_name_H-M   'P 1'
#
loop_
_entity.id
_entity.type
_entity.pdbx_description
1 polymer ?
#
loop_
_entity_poly.entity_id
_entity_poly.type
_entity_poly.pdbx_seq_one_letter_code
_entity_poly.pdbx_strand_id
1 'polypeptide(L)'
;STLDVEAKDQYGEDMTLDDGLFEWRLATDKGYAEIRGSVITGLVVGTDTVTLYYPVGQDEQGETVYRTAQPLPVQVTAKPYLNNDGAPAAVEGAEYDLSRIPLLARDQHGNPCGIPSDIEWTLADTNQTNATIENGKLLVAVGGVPDASYADVILEASSASAGKTAKNVVVKVEQQPTLKTIRADMKDGFVLRLDENAVLTDQFTAAGYDQYGREMTGGSFEWVTSKPDVVSLENGTLKALKEDSTEIYARSGDIESNHITLTVNAPRRLTAITADGIPSSVRKNTTLDLSA
;
A
#
# COMPACT_ATOMS: atom_id res chain seq x y z
N SER A 1 1.29 -14.71 -3.15
CA SER A 1 1.11 -14.91 -1.69
C SER A 1 -0.18 -15.66 -1.46
N THR A 2 -0.16 -16.59 -0.51
CA THR A 2 -1.33 -17.34 -0.07
C THR A 2 -1.91 -16.62 1.14
N LEU A 3 -3.24 -16.47 1.20
CA LEU A 3 -3.93 -15.97 2.38
C LEU A 3 -4.28 -17.17 3.27
N ASP A 4 -3.99 -17.06 4.56
CA ASP A 4 -4.49 -17.98 5.57
C ASP A 4 -5.85 -17.49 6.08
N VAL A 5 -6.83 -18.38 6.14
CA VAL A 5 -8.17 -18.11 6.66
C VAL A 5 -8.34 -18.87 7.96
N GLU A 6 -8.47 -18.15 9.07
CA GLU A 6 -8.78 -18.72 10.37
C GLU A 6 -10.25 -18.47 10.70
N ALA A 7 -10.93 -19.49 11.21
CA ALA A 7 -12.30 -19.38 11.68
C ALA A 7 -12.40 -19.89 13.12
N LYS A 8 -13.20 -19.20 13.93
CA LYS A 8 -13.46 -19.57 15.32
C LYS A 8 -14.95 -19.65 15.60
N ASP A 9 -15.34 -20.59 16.44
CA ASP A 9 -16.70 -20.69 16.93
C ASP A 9 -17.02 -19.62 17.98
N GLN A 10 -18.23 -19.64 18.53
CA GLN A 10 -18.69 -18.72 19.58
C GLN A 10 -17.94 -18.86 20.92
N TYR A 11 -17.14 -19.90 21.08
CA TYR A 11 -16.34 -20.17 22.28
C TYR A 11 -14.86 -19.82 22.05
N GLY A 12 -14.48 -19.42 20.80
CA GLY A 12 -13.11 -19.08 20.42
C GLY A 12 -12.26 -20.28 20.00
N GLU A 13 -12.89 -21.47 19.82
CA GLU A 13 -12.20 -22.67 19.34
C GLU A 13 -12.07 -22.64 17.81
N ASP A 14 -10.97 -23.20 17.32
CA ASP A 14 -10.67 -23.22 15.88
C ASP A 14 -11.65 -24.12 15.13
N MET A 15 -12.17 -23.61 13.99
CA MET A 15 -13.08 -24.32 13.10
C MET A 15 -12.40 -24.59 11.77
N THR A 16 -12.60 -25.80 11.23
CA THR A 16 -12.24 -26.10 9.85
C THR A 16 -13.40 -25.74 8.92
N LEU A 17 -13.14 -24.88 7.93
CA LEU A 17 -14.09 -24.49 6.90
C LEU A 17 -13.84 -25.28 5.61
N ASP A 18 -14.86 -25.41 4.79
CA ASP A 18 -14.73 -25.97 3.45
C ASP A 18 -14.34 -24.86 2.46
N ASP A 19 -13.09 -24.88 1.99
CA ASP A 19 -12.54 -23.90 1.08
C ASP A 19 -13.31 -23.80 -0.25
N GLY A 20 -13.98 -24.86 -0.65
CA GLY A 20 -14.82 -24.88 -1.85
C GLY A 20 -16.07 -24.01 -1.76
N LEU A 21 -16.43 -23.58 -0.55
CA LEU A 21 -17.57 -22.69 -0.29
C LEU A 21 -17.18 -21.23 -0.15
N PHE A 22 -15.89 -20.90 -0.23
CA PHE A 22 -15.41 -19.52 -0.14
C PHE A 22 -15.82 -18.70 -1.35
N GLU A 23 -16.42 -17.55 -1.10
CA GLU A 23 -16.81 -16.58 -2.11
C GLU A 23 -16.13 -15.24 -1.83
N TRP A 24 -15.24 -14.83 -2.74
CA TRP A 24 -14.52 -13.58 -2.65
C TRP A 24 -15.23 -12.49 -3.46
N ARG A 25 -15.45 -11.32 -2.87
CA ARG A 25 -16.10 -10.20 -3.55
C ARG A 25 -15.29 -8.91 -3.36
N LEU A 26 -15.24 -8.09 -4.44
CA LEU A 26 -14.71 -6.73 -4.40
C LEU A 26 -15.78 -5.77 -3.88
N ALA A 27 -15.36 -4.75 -3.13
CA ALA A 27 -16.26 -3.74 -2.58
C ALA A 27 -16.76 -2.78 -3.66
N THR A 28 -15.99 -2.55 -4.73
CA THR A 28 -16.35 -1.66 -5.81
C THR A 28 -16.26 -2.35 -7.16
N ASP A 29 -17.01 -1.86 -8.13
CA ASP A 29 -16.98 -2.25 -9.54
C ASP A 29 -16.23 -1.23 -10.42
N LYS A 30 -15.31 -0.46 -9.81
CA LYS A 30 -14.47 0.52 -10.52
C LYS A 30 -13.49 -0.08 -11.52
N GLY A 31 -13.42 -1.42 -11.61
CA GLY A 31 -12.57 -2.11 -12.57
C GLY A 31 -11.08 -2.10 -12.23
N TYR A 32 -10.71 -1.82 -10.99
CA TYR A 32 -9.29 -1.88 -10.56
C TYR A 32 -8.77 -3.30 -10.55
N ALA A 33 -9.60 -4.26 -10.17
CA ALA A 33 -9.27 -5.67 -10.16
C ALA A 33 -10.47 -6.53 -10.60
N GLU A 34 -10.21 -7.80 -10.90
CA GLU A 34 -11.24 -8.83 -11.09
C GLU A 34 -10.93 -10.05 -10.22
N ILE A 35 -11.96 -10.76 -9.80
CA ILE A 35 -11.82 -12.03 -9.08
C ILE A 35 -12.40 -13.15 -9.92
N ARG A 36 -11.63 -14.22 -10.07
CA ARG A 36 -12.07 -15.48 -10.71
C ARG A 36 -11.73 -16.65 -9.79
N GLY A 37 -12.75 -17.22 -9.15
CA GLY A 37 -12.56 -18.21 -8.08
C GLY A 37 -11.79 -17.60 -6.90
N SER A 38 -10.63 -18.15 -6.59
CA SER A 38 -9.73 -17.67 -5.53
C SER A 38 -8.57 -16.78 -6.04
N VAL A 39 -8.61 -16.36 -7.30
CA VAL A 39 -7.56 -15.57 -7.91
C VAL A 39 -8.04 -14.14 -8.15
N ILE A 40 -7.30 -13.17 -7.60
CA ILE A 40 -7.48 -11.75 -7.90
C ILE A 40 -6.44 -11.29 -8.92
N THR A 41 -6.91 -10.58 -9.95
CA THR A 41 -6.07 -10.02 -11.02
C THR A 41 -6.25 -8.51 -11.04
N GLY A 42 -5.15 -7.75 -10.89
CA GLY A 42 -5.15 -6.29 -11.05
C GLY A 42 -5.27 -5.90 -12.52
N LEU A 43 -6.18 -4.99 -12.85
CA LEU A 43 -6.46 -4.52 -14.19
C LEU A 43 -6.01 -3.07 -14.41
N VAL A 44 -6.32 -2.19 -13.47
CA VAL A 44 -6.02 -0.75 -13.52
C VAL A 44 -5.45 -0.33 -12.17
N VAL A 45 -4.49 0.60 -12.20
CA VAL A 45 -3.89 1.14 -10.95
C VAL A 45 -4.98 1.79 -10.09
N GLY A 46 -5.04 1.36 -8.85
CA GLY A 46 -6.05 1.85 -7.90
C GLY A 46 -6.11 1.00 -6.64
N THR A 47 -7.03 1.34 -5.77
CA THR A 47 -7.27 0.59 -4.52
C THR A 47 -8.71 0.10 -4.48
N ASP A 48 -8.89 -1.15 -4.10
CA ASP A 48 -10.18 -1.76 -3.82
C ASP A 48 -10.10 -2.53 -2.51
N THR A 49 -11.21 -3.10 -2.09
CA THR A 49 -11.28 -3.93 -0.90
C THR A 49 -11.86 -5.27 -1.27
N VAL A 50 -11.26 -6.35 -0.82
CA VAL A 50 -11.78 -7.72 -1.01
C VAL A 50 -12.30 -8.25 0.31
N THR A 51 -13.45 -8.90 0.26
CA THR A 51 -14.09 -9.53 1.43
C THR A 51 -14.41 -10.98 1.13
N LEU A 52 -14.09 -11.86 2.08
CA LEU A 52 -14.47 -13.26 2.03
C LEU A 52 -15.87 -13.44 2.61
N TYR A 53 -16.72 -14.15 1.89
CA TYR A 53 -18.06 -14.58 2.28
C TYR A 53 -18.07 -16.09 2.46
N TYR A 54 -18.65 -16.56 3.56
CA TYR A 54 -18.84 -17.97 3.84
C TYR A 54 -20.32 -18.25 4.12
N PRO A 55 -20.99 -19.15 3.36
CA PRO A 55 -22.40 -19.44 3.56
C PRO A 55 -22.61 -20.23 4.87
N VAL A 56 -23.55 -19.79 5.71
CA VAL A 56 -23.84 -20.43 7.00
C VAL A 56 -25.26 -21.01 7.08
N GLY A 57 -26.06 -20.83 6.05
CA GLY A 57 -27.44 -21.35 5.99
C GLY A 57 -28.31 -20.55 5.05
N GLN A 58 -29.61 -20.69 5.20
CA GLN A 58 -30.64 -19.91 4.50
C GLN A 58 -31.56 -19.25 5.50
N ASP A 59 -32.10 -18.09 5.17
CA ASP A 59 -33.12 -17.40 5.94
C ASP A 59 -34.53 -17.97 5.67
N GLU A 60 -35.55 -17.38 6.30
CA GLU A 60 -36.95 -17.79 6.15
C GLU A 60 -37.49 -17.61 4.72
N GLN A 61 -36.85 -16.78 3.90
CA GLN A 61 -37.15 -16.52 2.50
C GLN A 61 -36.40 -17.45 1.54
N GLY A 62 -35.48 -18.28 2.06
CA GLY A 62 -34.65 -19.19 1.29
C GLY A 62 -33.38 -18.55 0.71
N GLU A 63 -33.07 -17.30 1.10
CA GLU A 63 -31.85 -16.61 0.68
C GLU A 63 -30.65 -17.07 1.49
N THR A 64 -29.49 -17.20 0.83
CA THR A 64 -28.25 -17.63 1.49
C THR A 64 -27.74 -16.59 2.48
N VAL A 65 -27.56 -17.01 3.73
CA VAL A 65 -26.98 -16.17 4.78
C VAL A 65 -25.48 -16.40 4.80
N TYR A 66 -24.72 -15.29 4.80
CA TYR A 66 -23.25 -15.32 4.83
C TYR A 66 -22.69 -14.79 6.14
N ARG A 67 -21.56 -15.33 6.56
CA ARG A 67 -20.60 -14.69 7.46
C ARG A 67 -19.48 -14.10 6.62
N THR A 68 -18.99 -12.95 7.02
CA THR A 68 -17.94 -12.23 6.30
C THR A 68 -16.70 -12.10 7.16
N ALA A 69 -15.53 -12.30 6.55
CA ALA A 69 -14.28 -11.94 7.18
C ALA A 69 -14.09 -10.41 7.19
N GLN A 70 -13.09 -9.95 7.93
CA GLN A 70 -12.67 -8.55 7.88
C GLN A 70 -12.25 -8.19 6.44
N PRO A 71 -12.73 -7.07 5.89
CA PRO A 71 -12.33 -6.62 4.57
C PRO A 71 -10.82 -6.36 4.49
N LEU A 72 -10.19 -6.79 3.40
CA LEU A 72 -8.77 -6.64 3.14
C LEU A 72 -8.54 -5.60 2.02
N PRO A 73 -7.70 -4.58 2.22
CA PRO A 73 -7.37 -3.64 1.15
C PRO A 73 -6.52 -4.33 0.08
N VAL A 74 -6.85 -4.09 -1.17
CA VAL A 74 -6.12 -4.56 -2.34
C VAL A 74 -5.66 -3.37 -3.15
N GLN A 75 -4.35 -3.18 -3.25
CA GLN A 75 -3.74 -2.16 -4.06
C GLN A 75 -3.24 -2.76 -5.38
N VAL A 76 -3.76 -2.26 -6.49
CA VAL A 76 -3.26 -2.56 -7.83
C VAL A 76 -2.25 -1.50 -8.23
N THR A 77 -1.04 -1.92 -8.52
CA THR A 77 0.09 -1.03 -8.85
C THR A 77 0.62 -1.33 -10.24
N ALA A 78 1.15 -0.32 -10.92
CA ALA A 78 1.91 -0.57 -12.13
C ALA A 78 3.20 -1.34 -11.80
N LYS A 79 3.55 -2.33 -12.63
CA LYS A 79 4.79 -3.06 -12.44
C LYS A 79 5.98 -2.13 -12.72
N PRO A 80 6.90 -1.91 -11.77
CA PRO A 80 8.09 -1.10 -12.03
C PRO A 80 8.97 -1.79 -13.08
N TYR A 81 9.46 -1.01 -14.04
CA TYR A 81 10.48 -1.48 -14.97
C TYR A 81 11.88 -1.16 -14.46
N LEU A 82 12.79 -2.03 -14.84
CA LEU A 82 14.22 -1.82 -14.66
C LEU A 82 14.86 -1.67 -16.05
N ASN A 83 15.85 -0.79 -16.16
CA ASN A 83 16.67 -0.72 -17.36
C ASN A 83 17.49 -2.02 -17.55
N ASN A 84 18.10 -2.21 -18.70
CA ASN A 84 18.70 -3.45 -19.21
C ASN A 84 19.57 -4.26 -18.23
N ASP A 85 19.98 -3.72 -17.11
CA ASP A 85 20.82 -4.35 -16.09
C ASP A 85 20.22 -4.30 -14.67
N GLY A 86 18.93 -3.98 -14.54
CA GLY A 86 18.27 -3.82 -13.26
C GLY A 86 18.25 -2.39 -12.69
N ALA A 87 18.81 -1.41 -13.41
CA ALA A 87 18.73 -0.01 -13.00
C ALA A 87 17.30 0.53 -13.07
N PRO A 88 16.88 1.45 -12.18
CA PRO A 88 15.60 2.12 -12.29
C PRO A 88 15.44 2.84 -13.62
N ALA A 89 14.21 2.89 -14.13
CA ALA A 89 13.88 3.67 -15.32
C ALA A 89 14.21 5.16 -15.11
N ALA A 90 14.48 5.87 -16.22
CA ALA A 90 14.52 7.32 -16.19
C ALA A 90 13.11 7.88 -15.90
N VAL A 91 13.03 9.10 -15.35
CA VAL A 91 11.76 9.76 -15.02
C VAL A 91 11.60 10.97 -15.92
N GLU A 92 10.41 11.15 -16.53
CA GLU A 92 10.13 12.35 -17.32
C GLU A 92 10.31 13.62 -16.45
N GLY A 93 10.79 14.70 -17.08
CA GLY A 93 11.08 15.95 -16.39
C GLY A 93 12.33 15.94 -15.51
N ALA A 94 13.01 14.80 -15.36
CA ALA A 94 14.28 14.69 -14.64
C ALA A 94 15.43 14.32 -15.57
N GLU A 95 16.63 14.82 -15.26
CA GLU A 95 17.84 14.44 -15.98
C GLU A 95 18.27 13.02 -15.64
N TYR A 96 18.50 12.20 -16.65
CA TYR A 96 19.06 10.87 -16.51
C TYR A 96 20.49 10.83 -17.06
N ASP A 97 21.46 10.50 -16.22
CA ASP A 97 22.87 10.43 -16.58
C ASP A 97 23.15 9.17 -17.42
N LEU A 98 23.50 9.37 -18.69
CA LEU A 98 23.74 8.29 -19.67
C LEU A 98 25.02 7.50 -19.37
N SER A 99 25.93 8.00 -18.54
CA SER A 99 27.10 7.24 -18.08
C SER A 99 26.73 6.03 -17.21
N ARG A 100 25.49 6.01 -16.68
CA ARG A 100 24.95 4.89 -15.88
C ARG A 100 24.49 3.72 -16.74
N ILE A 101 24.42 3.90 -18.07
CA ILE A 101 24.05 2.82 -19.00
C ILE A 101 25.27 1.95 -19.20
N PRO A 102 25.20 0.65 -18.86
CA PRO A 102 26.32 -0.25 -19.09
C PRO A 102 26.52 -0.50 -20.58
N LEU A 103 27.68 -0.20 -21.07
CA LEU A 103 28.13 -0.56 -22.40
C LEU A 103 29.09 -1.75 -22.30
N LEU A 104 29.00 -2.67 -23.26
CA LEU A 104 29.93 -3.77 -23.40
C LEU A 104 30.75 -3.55 -24.69
N ALA A 105 32.04 -3.35 -24.54
CA ALA A 105 32.97 -3.33 -25.66
C ALA A 105 33.65 -4.70 -25.81
N ARG A 106 33.80 -5.13 -27.07
CA ARG A 106 34.47 -6.38 -27.41
C ARG A 106 35.52 -6.13 -28.50
N ASP A 107 36.65 -6.84 -28.42
CA ASP A 107 37.66 -6.83 -29.44
C ASP A 107 37.24 -7.63 -30.69
N GLN A 108 38.12 -7.71 -31.71
CA GLN A 108 37.89 -8.44 -32.96
C GLN A 108 37.78 -9.97 -32.78
N HIS A 109 38.14 -10.48 -31.60
CA HIS A 109 38.04 -11.89 -31.25
C HIS A 109 36.81 -12.19 -30.35
N GLY A 110 36.00 -11.14 -30.04
CA GLY A 110 34.81 -11.23 -29.20
C GLY A 110 35.10 -11.19 -27.68
N ASN A 111 36.33 -10.94 -27.27
CA ASN A 111 36.69 -10.82 -25.86
C ASN A 111 36.26 -9.44 -25.31
N PRO A 112 35.87 -9.37 -24.04
CA PRO A 112 35.61 -8.09 -23.40
C PRO A 112 36.87 -7.20 -23.41
N CYS A 113 36.68 -5.92 -23.74
CA CYS A 113 37.75 -4.92 -23.70
C CYS A 113 37.25 -3.63 -23.05
N GLY A 114 38.18 -2.69 -22.80
CA GLY A 114 37.86 -1.39 -22.21
C GLY A 114 36.88 -0.55 -23.07
N ILE A 115 35.95 0.12 -22.45
CA ILE A 115 35.03 1.05 -23.10
C ILE A 115 35.82 2.33 -23.45
N PRO A 116 35.74 2.84 -24.69
CA PRO A 116 36.35 4.11 -25.06
C PRO A 116 35.84 5.27 -24.18
N SER A 117 36.71 6.22 -23.90
CA SER A 117 36.38 7.38 -23.09
C SER A 117 35.64 8.50 -23.85
N ASP A 118 35.60 8.40 -25.19
CA ASP A 118 35.00 9.37 -26.11
C ASP A 118 33.61 8.94 -26.58
N ILE A 119 32.80 8.39 -25.66
CA ILE A 119 31.43 8.00 -25.99
C ILE A 119 30.54 9.21 -26.16
N GLU A 120 29.95 9.33 -27.34
CA GLU A 120 28.91 10.30 -27.66
C GLU A 120 27.55 9.61 -27.78
N TRP A 121 26.54 10.18 -27.14
CA TRP A 121 25.16 9.69 -27.13
C TRP A 121 24.30 10.51 -28.06
N THR A 122 23.50 9.87 -28.90
CA THR A 122 22.50 10.49 -29.78
C THR A 122 21.19 9.75 -29.72
N LEU A 123 20.09 10.45 -30.02
CA LEU A 123 18.79 9.83 -30.22
C LEU A 123 18.80 9.09 -31.57
N ALA A 124 18.37 7.83 -31.58
CA ALA A 124 18.26 7.05 -32.83
C ALA A 124 17.19 7.61 -33.77
N ASP A 125 16.15 8.24 -33.21
CA ASP A 125 15.14 9.01 -33.95
C ASP A 125 14.87 10.31 -33.17
N THR A 126 15.05 11.45 -33.81
CA THR A 126 14.87 12.78 -33.23
C THR A 126 13.41 13.12 -32.87
N ASN A 127 12.45 12.33 -33.32
CA ASN A 127 11.03 12.53 -33.06
C ASN A 127 10.52 11.72 -31.83
N GLN A 128 11.42 11.05 -31.12
CA GLN A 128 11.00 10.25 -29.97
C GLN A 128 10.63 11.13 -28.78
N THR A 129 9.38 11.03 -28.35
CA THR A 129 8.85 11.41 -27.01
C THR A 129 9.35 12.74 -26.44
N ASN A 130 9.59 13.76 -27.28
CA ASN A 130 10.16 15.04 -26.81
C ASN A 130 11.43 14.87 -25.94
N ALA A 131 12.27 13.91 -26.31
CA ALA A 131 13.53 13.64 -25.63
C ALA A 131 14.65 14.53 -26.18
N THR A 132 15.55 14.97 -25.31
CA THR A 132 16.77 15.68 -25.66
C THR A 132 17.96 15.08 -24.93
N ILE A 133 19.16 15.23 -25.53
CA ILE A 133 20.41 14.85 -24.88
C ILE A 133 21.30 16.10 -24.83
N GLU A 134 21.69 16.44 -23.60
CA GLU A 134 22.61 17.55 -23.35
C GLU A 134 23.67 17.12 -22.33
N ASN A 135 24.95 17.36 -22.65
CA ASN A 135 26.08 17.08 -21.75
C ASN A 135 26.07 15.64 -21.18
N GLY A 136 25.73 14.64 -22.01
CA GLY A 136 25.67 13.24 -21.57
C GLY A 136 24.48 12.88 -20.69
N LYS A 137 23.49 13.75 -20.62
CA LYS A 137 22.24 13.51 -19.88
C LYS A 137 21.06 13.48 -20.85
N LEU A 138 20.16 12.53 -20.61
CA LEU A 138 18.86 12.41 -21.27
C LEU A 138 17.83 13.17 -20.47
N LEU A 139 17.02 14.01 -21.11
CA LEU A 139 15.83 14.63 -20.57
C LEU A 139 14.65 14.30 -21.47
N VAL A 140 13.57 13.81 -20.88
CA VAL A 140 12.27 13.62 -21.54
C VAL A 140 11.28 14.61 -20.95
N ALA A 141 10.61 15.37 -21.81
CA ALA A 141 9.65 16.37 -21.35
C ALA A 141 8.46 15.71 -20.62
N VAL A 142 7.94 16.41 -19.61
CA VAL A 142 6.73 16.00 -18.87
C VAL A 142 5.54 15.85 -19.81
N GLY A 143 4.77 14.76 -19.67
CA GLY A 143 3.66 14.42 -20.57
C GLY A 143 4.08 13.65 -21.81
N GLY A 144 5.35 13.29 -21.93
CA GLY A 144 5.86 12.42 -23.00
C GLY A 144 5.62 10.93 -22.75
N VAL A 145 5.26 10.54 -21.52
CA VAL A 145 4.99 9.15 -21.14
C VAL A 145 3.49 8.96 -20.92
N PRO A 146 2.85 7.95 -21.53
CA PRO A 146 1.43 7.67 -21.31
C PRO A 146 1.10 7.30 -19.85
N ASP A 147 -0.12 7.57 -19.41
CA ASP A 147 -0.59 7.30 -18.05
C ASP A 147 -0.34 5.85 -17.62
N ALA A 148 0.26 5.69 -16.43
CA ALA A 148 0.62 4.40 -15.80
C ALA A 148 1.42 3.46 -16.73
N SER A 149 2.17 4.03 -17.68
CA SER A 149 2.93 3.32 -18.71
C SER A 149 4.39 3.78 -18.72
N TYR A 150 5.11 3.33 -19.72
CA TYR A 150 6.51 3.68 -19.97
C TYR A 150 6.67 4.07 -21.43
N ALA A 151 7.61 4.97 -21.68
CA ALA A 151 8.09 5.24 -23.02
C ALA A 151 9.47 4.60 -23.20
N ASP A 152 9.73 4.10 -24.39
CA ASP A 152 11.06 3.66 -24.80
C ASP A 152 11.74 4.80 -25.54
N VAL A 153 12.91 5.22 -25.04
CA VAL A 153 13.82 6.11 -25.75
C VAL A 153 14.96 5.27 -26.31
N ILE A 154 15.11 5.26 -27.63
CA ILE A 154 16.15 4.50 -28.31
C ILE A 154 17.33 5.42 -28.60
N LEU A 155 18.49 5.03 -28.10
CA LEU A 155 19.74 5.76 -28.20
C LEU A 155 20.75 5.03 -29.09
N GLU A 156 21.70 5.78 -29.60
CA GLU A 156 22.94 5.28 -30.16
C GLU A 156 24.12 5.83 -29.35
N ALA A 157 25.08 4.97 -29.06
CA ALA A 157 26.36 5.34 -28.43
C ALA A 157 27.48 5.15 -29.43
N SER A 158 28.19 6.20 -29.78
CA SER A 158 29.29 6.15 -30.75
C SER A 158 30.61 6.55 -30.11
N SER A 159 31.71 6.00 -30.66
CA SER A 159 33.06 6.39 -30.33
C SER A 159 33.83 6.65 -31.64
N ALA A 160 34.34 7.85 -31.79
CA ALA A 160 35.14 8.23 -32.94
C ALA A 160 36.49 7.51 -32.92
N SER A 161 37.14 7.38 -31.75
CA SER A 161 38.41 6.70 -31.62
C SER A 161 38.35 5.21 -31.94
N ALA A 162 37.27 4.55 -31.61
CA ALA A 162 37.03 3.15 -31.93
C ALA A 162 36.40 2.94 -33.30
N GLY A 163 35.83 3.98 -33.94
CA GLY A 163 35.08 3.87 -35.18
C GLY A 163 33.88 2.93 -35.07
N LYS A 164 33.22 2.90 -33.92
CA LYS A 164 32.11 1.96 -33.61
C LYS A 164 30.91 2.69 -33.01
N THR A 165 29.72 2.12 -33.29
CA THR A 165 28.45 2.61 -32.75
C THR A 165 27.66 1.42 -32.21
N ALA A 166 27.22 1.54 -30.95
CA ALA A 166 26.21 0.67 -30.37
C ALA A 166 24.82 1.25 -30.73
N LYS A 167 23.97 0.45 -31.36
CA LYS A 167 22.63 0.86 -31.79
C LYS A 167 21.56 0.24 -30.92
N ASN A 168 20.39 0.84 -30.92
CA ASN A 168 19.19 0.34 -30.21
C ASN A 168 19.41 0.18 -28.70
N VAL A 169 20.12 1.12 -28.09
CA VAL A 169 20.23 1.19 -26.64
C VAL A 169 18.90 1.78 -26.10
N VAL A 170 18.09 0.94 -25.47
CA VAL A 170 16.75 1.33 -24.99
C VAL A 170 16.83 1.84 -23.58
N VAL A 171 16.35 3.06 -23.34
CA VAL A 171 16.11 3.62 -22.01
C VAL A 171 14.62 3.64 -21.76
N LYS A 172 14.16 2.94 -20.72
CA LYS A 172 12.78 3.05 -20.25
C LYS A 172 12.61 4.36 -19.49
N VAL A 173 11.57 5.09 -19.80
CA VAL A 173 11.20 6.35 -19.13
C VAL A 173 9.83 6.20 -18.52
N GLU A 174 9.71 6.50 -17.25
CA GLU A 174 8.46 6.49 -16.50
C GLU A 174 7.95 7.92 -16.28
N GLN A 175 6.67 8.05 -15.99
CA GLN A 175 6.08 9.32 -15.59
C GLN A 175 6.64 9.81 -14.25
N GLN A 176 6.52 11.11 -14.00
CA GLN A 176 6.77 11.65 -12.66
C GLN A 176 5.89 10.96 -11.63
N PRO A 177 6.43 10.60 -10.46
CA PRO A 177 5.63 10.05 -9.38
C PRO A 177 4.51 11.01 -8.99
N THR A 178 3.27 10.51 -9.06
CA THR A 178 2.08 11.24 -8.64
C THR A 178 1.30 10.37 -7.66
N LEU A 179 0.77 11.00 -6.59
CA LEU A 179 -0.05 10.27 -5.62
C LEU A 179 -1.26 9.66 -6.33
N LYS A 180 -1.42 8.35 -6.20
CA LYS A 180 -2.54 7.59 -6.77
C LYS A 180 -3.37 6.88 -5.73
N THR A 181 -2.73 6.40 -4.67
CA THR A 181 -3.42 5.68 -3.61
C THR A 181 -2.90 6.10 -2.24
N ILE A 182 -3.74 6.00 -1.24
CA ILE A 182 -3.38 6.18 0.16
C ILE A 182 -3.80 4.90 0.88
N ARG A 183 -2.93 4.38 1.72
CA ARG A 183 -3.25 3.29 2.61
C ARG A 183 -3.21 3.79 4.04
N ALA A 184 -4.25 3.48 4.81
CA ALA A 184 -4.36 3.77 6.23
C ALA A 184 -4.38 2.46 7.03
N ASP A 185 -3.72 2.47 8.17
CA ASP A 185 -3.70 1.36 9.11
C ASP A 185 -4.00 1.87 10.53
N MET A 186 -4.65 1.00 11.33
CA MET A 186 -4.91 1.24 12.74
C MET A 186 -4.06 0.31 13.59
N LYS A 187 -3.53 0.81 14.69
CA LYS A 187 -2.72 0.03 15.63
C LYS A 187 -3.53 -1.13 16.21
N ASP A 188 -2.95 -2.31 16.18
CA ASP A 188 -3.55 -3.51 16.73
C ASP A 188 -3.96 -3.34 18.19
N GLY A 189 -5.18 -3.80 18.51
CA GLY A 189 -5.73 -3.73 19.86
C GLY A 189 -6.15 -2.34 20.31
N PHE A 190 -6.16 -1.32 19.43
CA PHE A 190 -6.69 -0.01 19.79
C PHE A 190 -8.19 -0.09 20.06
N VAL A 191 -8.60 0.42 21.21
CA VAL A 191 -10.00 0.49 21.64
C VAL A 191 -10.27 1.88 22.17
N LEU A 192 -11.20 2.59 21.55
CA LEU A 192 -11.69 3.88 22.04
C LEU A 192 -12.99 3.65 22.85
N ARG A 193 -13.10 4.32 24.00
CA ARG A 193 -14.29 4.24 24.86
C ARG A 193 -14.93 5.60 24.99
N LEU A 194 -16.22 5.59 25.28
CA LEU A 194 -16.98 6.81 25.52
C LEU A 194 -16.27 7.65 26.60
N ASP A 195 -16.21 8.97 26.38
CA ASP A 195 -15.52 9.96 27.21
C ASP A 195 -13.97 9.85 27.23
N GLU A 196 -13.39 8.99 26.39
CA GLU A 196 -11.94 8.94 26.18
C GLU A 196 -11.51 9.81 24.97
N ASN A 197 -10.24 10.24 25.03
CA ASN A 197 -9.55 10.91 23.94
C ASN A 197 -8.30 10.11 23.57
N ALA A 198 -7.94 10.11 22.29
CA ALA A 198 -6.69 9.49 21.82
C ALA A 198 -5.99 10.42 20.82
N VAL A 199 -4.66 10.45 20.85
CA VAL A 199 -3.87 11.11 19.81
C VAL A 199 -3.95 10.27 18.55
N LEU A 200 -4.38 10.87 17.45
CA LEU A 200 -4.63 10.19 16.19
C LEU A 200 -3.38 9.47 15.68
N THR A 201 -2.25 10.17 15.61
CA THR A 201 -0.98 9.65 15.08
C THR A 201 -0.36 8.53 15.91
N ASP A 202 -0.80 8.35 17.14
CA ASP A 202 -0.39 7.23 17.99
C ASP A 202 -1.18 5.95 17.68
N GLN A 203 -2.32 6.07 17.03
CA GLN A 203 -3.26 4.99 16.77
C GLN A 203 -3.45 4.68 15.29
N PHE A 204 -3.25 5.67 14.41
CA PHE A 204 -3.45 5.54 12.97
C PHE A 204 -2.22 6.02 12.21
N THR A 205 -1.92 5.32 11.13
CA THR A 205 -0.87 5.70 10.18
C THR A 205 -1.44 5.74 8.77
N ALA A 206 -0.88 6.58 7.91
CA ALA A 206 -1.21 6.59 6.49
C ALA A 206 0.05 6.76 5.64
N ALA A 207 0.09 6.05 4.54
CA ALA A 207 1.15 6.13 3.53
C ALA A 207 0.53 6.36 2.15
N GLY A 208 1.14 7.25 1.37
CA GLY A 208 0.77 7.50 -0.03
C GLY A 208 1.64 6.71 -0.98
N TYR A 209 1.06 6.30 -2.11
CA TYR A 209 1.76 5.54 -3.12
C TYR A 209 1.55 6.16 -4.51
N ASP A 210 2.60 6.13 -5.31
CA ASP A 210 2.56 6.60 -6.69
C ASP A 210 1.86 5.60 -7.63
N GLN A 211 1.76 5.94 -8.91
CA GLN A 211 1.16 5.08 -9.95
C GLN A 211 1.90 3.76 -10.16
N TYR A 212 3.13 3.63 -9.67
CA TYR A 212 3.94 2.42 -9.74
C TYR A 212 3.93 1.62 -8.42
N GLY A 213 3.16 2.08 -7.43
CA GLY A 213 3.04 1.44 -6.11
C GLY A 213 4.24 1.67 -5.19
N ARG A 214 5.07 2.66 -5.47
CA ARG A 214 6.18 3.06 -4.60
C ARG A 214 5.68 4.06 -3.57
N GLU A 215 6.09 3.87 -2.33
CA GLU A 215 5.75 4.79 -1.25
C GLU A 215 6.36 6.17 -1.49
N MET A 216 5.53 7.19 -1.34
CA MET A 216 5.91 8.58 -1.48
C MET A 216 6.26 9.17 -0.12
N THR A 217 7.45 9.71 0.03
CA THR A 217 7.90 10.36 1.26
C THR A 217 7.34 11.79 1.38
N GLY A 218 6.99 12.21 2.60
CA GLY A 218 6.63 13.60 2.92
C GLY A 218 5.19 14.01 2.63
N GLY A 219 4.29 13.04 2.32
CA GLY A 219 2.86 13.32 2.20
C GLY A 219 2.21 13.64 3.54
N SER A 220 1.43 14.72 3.59
CA SER A 220 0.51 14.99 4.70
C SER A 220 -0.91 14.67 4.24
N PHE A 221 -1.65 13.94 5.07
CA PHE A 221 -3.02 13.54 4.78
C PHE A 221 -3.99 14.18 5.78
N GLU A 222 -5.14 14.57 5.28
CA GLU A 222 -6.27 14.96 6.13
C GLU A 222 -6.99 13.69 6.60
N TRP A 223 -7.18 13.56 7.90
CA TRP A 223 -7.95 12.47 8.47
C TRP A 223 -9.41 12.89 8.64
N VAL A 224 -10.30 11.98 8.30
CA VAL A 224 -11.74 12.22 8.27
C VAL A 224 -12.45 11.12 9.04
N THR A 225 -13.54 11.49 9.71
CA THR A 225 -14.50 10.56 10.30
C THR A 225 -15.82 10.62 9.55
N SER A 226 -16.43 9.49 9.22
CA SER A 226 -17.71 9.43 8.52
C SER A 226 -18.89 9.85 9.40
N LYS A 227 -18.75 9.73 10.74
CA LYS A 227 -19.77 10.13 11.72
C LYS A 227 -19.15 11.01 12.81
N PRO A 228 -19.07 12.33 12.61
CA PRO A 228 -18.47 13.25 13.58
C PRO A 228 -19.26 13.38 14.89
N ASP A 229 -20.51 12.91 14.93
CA ASP A 229 -21.33 12.81 16.13
C ASP A 229 -20.99 11.57 16.99
N VAL A 230 -20.27 10.58 16.44
CA VAL A 230 -19.78 9.40 17.14
C VAL A 230 -18.37 9.63 17.63
N VAL A 231 -17.50 10.08 16.76
CA VAL A 231 -16.09 10.43 17.05
C VAL A 231 -15.80 11.76 16.37
N SER A 232 -15.47 12.79 17.15
CA SER A 232 -14.91 14.03 16.59
C SER A 232 -13.40 13.92 16.44
N LEU A 233 -12.88 14.58 15.40
CA LEU A 233 -11.46 14.69 15.13
C LEU A 233 -11.07 16.18 15.13
N GLU A 234 -10.40 16.61 16.19
CA GLU A 234 -9.99 17.99 16.38
C GLU A 234 -8.50 18.09 16.72
N ASN A 235 -7.76 18.86 15.95
CA ASN A 235 -6.32 19.09 16.19
C ASN A 235 -5.51 17.80 16.40
N GLY A 236 -5.77 16.76 15.60
CA GLY A 236 -5.09 15.48 15.71
C GLY A 236 -5.52 14.63 16.91
N THR A 237 -6.64 14.97 17.55
CA THR A 237 -7.19 14.23 18.67
C THR A 237 -8.54 13.61 18.31
N LEU A 238 -8.67 12.32 18.54
CA LEU A 238 -9.91 11.57 18.47
C LEU A 238 -10.63 11.69 19.81
N LYS A 239 -11.88 12.12 19.80
CA LYS A 239 -12.74 12.23 20.97
C LYS A 239 -14.01 11.39 20.78
N ALA A 240 -14.22 10.43 21.66
CA ALA A 240 -15.41 9.60 21.66
C ALA A 240 -16.61 10.39 22.21
N LEU A 241 -17.69 10.47 21.46
CA LEU A 241 -18.90 11.23 21.78
C LEU A 241 -20.13 10.34 22.01
N LYS A 242 -20.19 9.19 21.35
CA LYS A 242 -21.33 8.28 21.39
C LYS A 242 -20.90 6.84 21.17
N GLU A 243 -21.54 5.90 21.87
CA GLU A 243 -21.37 4.47 21.64
C GLU A 243 -22.01 4.06 20.29
N ASP A 244 -21.20 3.89 19.26
CA ASP A 244 -21.55 3.47 17.91
C ASP A 244 -20.27 3.16 17.13
N SER A 245 -20.38 2.82 15.87
CA SER A 245 -19.26 2.66 14.96
C SER A 245 -19.20 3.78 13.93
N THR A 246 -18.00 4.24 13.63
CA THR A 246 -17.69 5.20 12.57
C THR A 246 -16.54 4.67 11.72
N GLU A 247 -16.37 5.22 10.55
CA GLU A 247 -15.20 4.96 9.71
C GLU A 247 -14.22 6.12 9.84
N ILE A 248 -12.94 5.78 9.92
CA ILE A 248 -11.80 6.72 9.90
C ILE A 248 -11.01 6.44 8.64
N TYR A 249 -10.69 7.46 7.89
CA TYR A 249 -9.87 7.36 6.69
C TYR A 249 -9.02 8.61 6.47
N ALA A 250 -7.95 8.45 5.70
CA ALA A 250 -7.05 9.53 5.30
C ALA A 250 -7.37 9.96 3.87
N ARG A 251 -7.25 11.26 3.56
CA ARG A 251 -7.44 11.76 2.20
C ARG A 251 -6.43 12.83 1.81
N SER A 252 -6.24 13.00 0.49
CA SER A 252 -5.52 14.09 -0.12
C SER A 252 -6.23 14.50 -1.41
N GLY A 253 -6.89 15.65 -1.40
CA GLY A 253 -7.82 16.03 -2.46
C GLY A 253 -8.94 15.02 -2.61
N ASP A 254 -9.10 14.47 -3.82
CA ASP A 254 -10.12 13.47 -4.15
C ASP A 254 -9.67 12.01 -3.91
N ILE A 255 -8.44 11.81 -3.44
CA ILE A 255 -7.90 10.47 -3.17
C ILE A 255 -8.13 10.13 -1.71
N GLU A 256 -8.88 9.07 -1.47
CA GLU A 256 -9.17 8.54 -0.13
C GLU A 256 -8.43 7.21 0.09
N SER A 257 -8.07 6.93 1.34
CA SER A 257 -7.55 5.63 1.76
C SER A 257 -8.68 4.60 1.89
N ASN A 258 -8.30 3.35 2.20
CA ASN A 258 -9.24 2.41 2.80
C ASN A 258 -9.86 3.00 4.06
N HIS A 259 -11.13 2.68 4.28
CA HIS A 259 -11.89 3.08 5.46
C HIS A 259 -11.67 2.06 6.57
N ILE A 260 -11.36 2.53 7.77
CA ILE A 260 -11.12 1.72 8.95
C ILE A 260 -12.28 1.90 9.92
N THR A 261 -12.98 0.82 10.24
CA THR A 261 -14.07 0.87 11.21
C THR A 261 -13.52 1.04 12.63
N LEU A 262 -13.91 2.11 13.29
CA LEU A 262 -13.64 2.38 14.70
C LEU A 262 -14.92 2.30 15.50
N THR A 263 -14.97 1.41 16.50
CA THR A 263 -16.10 1.27 17.40
C THR A 263 -15.81 1.93 18.74
N VAL A 264 -16.72 2.80 19.16
CA VAL A 264 -16.69 3.40 20.50
C VAL A 264 -17.44 2.49 21.46
N ASN A 265 -16.71 1.94 22.42
CA ASN A 265 -17.24 1.06 23.43
C ASN A 265 -17.71 1.82 24.69
N ALA A 266 -18.54 1.19 25.50
CA ALA A 266 -18.93 1.71 26.80
C ALA A 266 -17.71 1.99 27.71
N PRO A 267 -17.81 2.95 28.64
CA PRO A 267 -16.79 3.21 29.63
C PRO A 267 -16.49 1.97 30.49
N ARG A 268 -15.25 1.84 30.95
CA ARG A 268 -14.93 0.78 31.91
C ARG A 268 -15.67 1.03 33.23
N ARG A 269 -16.32 0.00 33.71
CA ARG A 269 -16.98 0.03 35.03
C ARG A 269 -16.39 -1.06 35.90
N LEU A 270 -16.13 -0.70 37.14
CA LEU A 270 -15.75 -1.68 38.14
C LEU A 270 -16.96 -2.61 38.38
N THR A 271 -16.82 -3.89 38.12
CA THR A 271 -17.87 -4.92 38.30
C THR A 271 -17.62 -5.82 39.49
N ALA A 272 -16.38 -5.95 39.90
CA ALA A 272 -16.01 -6.77 41.04
C ALA A 272 -14.70 -6.27 41.69
N ILE A 273 -14.59 -6.44 42.97
CA ILE A 273 -13.35 -6.35 43.72
C ILE A 273 -13.16 -7.70 44.40
N THR A 274 -12.06 -8.35 44.15
CA THR A 274 -11.67 -9.59 44.79
C THR A 274 -10.40 -9.35 45.61
N ALA A 275 -10.32 -9.94 46.77
CA ALA A 275 -9.12 -9.95 47.57
C ALA A 275 -8.64 -11.39 47.67
N ASP A 276 -7.51 -11.67 47.04
CA ASP A 276 -6.87 -12.97 47.06
C ASP A 276 -5.73 -12.99 48.11
N GLY A 277 -5.43 -14.18 48.62
CA GLY A 277 -4.29 -14.38 49.53
C GLY A 277 -4.54 -13.97 50.99
N ILE A 278 -5.77 -13.59 51.33
CA ILE A 278 -6.10 -13.35 52.77
C ILE A 278 -6.13 -14.70 53.50
N PRO A 279 -5.30 -14.91 54.51
CA PRO A 279 -5.30 -16.15 55.25
C PRO A 279 -6.62 -16.31 56.01
N SER A 280 -7.14 -17.53 56.08
CA SER A 280 -8.38 -17.87 56.80
C SER A 280 -8.29 -17.68 58.32
N SER A 281 -7.09 -17.47 58.82
CA SER A 281 -6.86 -17.21 60.26
C SER A 281 -5.61 -16.37 60.49
N VAL A 282 -5.64 -15.53 61.51
CA VAL A 282 -4.50 -14.74 61.99
C VAL A 282 -4.22 -15.13 63.42
N ARG A 283 -2.97 -15.36 63.80
CA ARG A 283 -2.60 -15.72 65.18
C ARG A 283 -2.84 -14.54 66.12
N LYS A 284 -3.21 -14.84 67.33
CA LYS A 284 -3.35 -13.85 68.38
C LYS A 284 -2.04 -13.07 68.59
N ASN A 285 -2.13 -11.75 68.66
CA ASN A 285 -0.98 -10.82 68.79
C ASN A 285 -0.06 -10.75 67.54
N THR A 286 -0.54 -11.11 66.36
CA THR A 286 0.13 -10.79 65.10
C THR A 286 -0.69 -9.80 64.29
N THR A 287 -0.04 -9.05 63.37
CA THR A 287 -0.67 -8.11 62.48
C THR A 287 -0.63 -8.70 61.11
N LEU A 288 -1.70 -8.52 60.32
CA LEU A 288 -1.77 -8.76 58.89
C LEU A 288 -1.86 -7.38 58.21
N ASP A 289 -0.88 -7.10 57.35
CA ASP A 289 -0.91 -5.90 56.52
C ASP A 289 -1.85 -6.16 55.34
N LEU A 290 -2.88 -5.34 55.23
CA LEU A 290 -3.87 -5.36 54.13
C LEU A 290 -3.64 -4.24 53.11
N SER A 291 -2.49 -3.59 53.14
CA SER A 291 -2.10 -2.62 52.09
C SER A 291 -1.88 -3.34 50.77
N ALA A 292 -2.51 -2.81 49.70
CA ALA A 292 -2.40 -3.30 48.33
C ALA A 292 -1.39 -2.46 47.53
#